data_9a8a63b391c00601974209baccde6457
#
_entry.id   9a8a63b391c00601974209baccde6457
#
_cell.length_a   1.000
_cell.length_b   1.000
_cell.length_c   1.000
_cell.angle_alpha   90.00
_cell.angle_beta   90.00
_cell.angle_gamma   90.00
#
_symmetry.space_group_name_H-M   'P 1'
#
loop_
_entity.id
_entity.type
_entity.pdbx_description
1 polymer ?
#
loop_
_entity_poly.entity_id
_entity_poly.type
_entity_poly.pdbx_seq_one_letter_code
_entity_poly.pdbx_strand_id
1 'polypeptide(L)'
;MKTDILIAGSGCSGLYCALQLPRDKKITVITKSDLTSNDSFLAQGGMCMLKEQSDYDSFFEDTMKAGHYENDKKSVEIMIKTSPEVVRDLVSYGAQFERNEDGSLAYTKEGAHSTNRIIFHEDVTGKEITSTLLREVQKLSNVELLEYTTLVDILEKDN
;
A
#
# COMPACT_ATOMS: atom_id res chain seq x y z
N MET A 1 -8.48 -26.75 2.93
CA MET A 1 -7.25 -26.02 2.57
C MET A 1 -6.45 -25.81 3.83
N LYS A 2 -5.12 -25.88 3.80
CA LYS A 2 -4.23 -25.60 4.94
C LYS A 2 -3.24 -24.53 4.51
N THR A 3 -3.16 -23.45 5.27
CA THR A 3 -2.22 -22.33 5.01
C THR A 3 -1.55 -21.95 6.32
N ASP A 4 -0.36 -21.34 6.25
CA ASP A 4 0.34 -20.81 7.43
C ASP A 4 -0.14 -19.40 7.76
N ILE A 5 -0.44 -18.61 6.70
CA ILE A 5 -0.86 -17.22 6.81
C ILE A 5 -2.06 -17.00 5.88
N LEU A 6 -3.13 -16.42 6.43
CA LEU A 6 -4.29 -15.97 5.68
C LEU A 6 -4.32 -14.44 5.65
N ILE A 7 -4.43 -13.88 4.45
CA ILE A 7 -4.59 -12.44 4.23
C ILE A 7 -6.01 -12.21 3.68
N ALA A 8 -6.81 -11.41 4.38
CA ALA A 8 -8.15 -11.05 3.95
C ALA A 8 -8.15 -9.69 3.26
N GLY A 9 -8.23 -9.69 1.95
CA GLY A 9 -8.26 -8.52 1.08
C GLY A 9 -7.10 -8.45 0.08
N SER A 10 -7.43 -8.15 -1.18
CA SER A 10 -6.49 -7.97 -2.30
C SER A 10 -6.15 -6.50 -2.62
N GLY A 11 -6.41 -5.59 -1.70
CA GLY A 11 -5.97 -4.19 -1.82
C GLY A 11 -4.46 -4.04 -1.61
N CYS A 12 -3.93 -2.82 -1.76
CA CYS A 12 -2.50 -2.51 -1.64
C CYS A 12 -1.87 -3.11 -0.38
N SER A 13 -2.52 -2.98 0.78
CA SER A 13 -1.97 -3.48 2.05
C SER A 13 -1.82 -5.00 2.07
N GLY A 14 -2.83 -5.75 1.60
CA GLY A 14 -2.80 -7.21 1.57
C GLY A 14 -1.77 -7.74 0.59
N LEU A 15 -1.69 -7.16 -0.60
CA LEU A 15 -0.72 -7.55 -1.63
C LEU A 15 0.71 -7.20 -1.21
N TYR A 16 0.94 -6.00 -0.68
CA TYR A 16 2.25 -5.61 -0.18
C TYR A 16 2.69 -6.51 0.99
N CYS A 17 1.79 -6.80 1.93
CA CYS A 17 2.06 -7.76 3.02
C CYS A 17 2.50 -9.12 2.46
N ALA A 18 1.81 -9.68 1.48
CA ALA A 18 2.16 -10.96 0.87
C ALA A 18 3.59 -10.95 0.27
N LEU A 19 4.02 -9.82 -0.30
CA LEU A 19 5.37 -9.65 -0.85
C LEU A 19 6.47 -9.58 0.23
N GLN A 20 6.13 -9.13 1.44
CA GLN A 20 7.09 -8.99 2.54
C GLN A 20 7.23 -10.25 3.41
N LEU A 21 6.33 -11.22 3.26
CA LEU A 21 6.32 -12.44 4.06
C LEU A 21 7.39 -13.46 3.60
N PRO A 22 7.89 -14.32 4.53
CA PRO A 22 8.86 -15.34 4.22
C PRO A 22 8.40 -16.32 3.13
N ARG A 23 9.29 -16.69 2.23
CA ARG A 23 9.00 -17.55 1.07
C ARG A 23 8.79 -19.02 1.41
N ASP A 24 9.18 -19.45 2.62
CA ASP A 24 8.96 -20.80 3.17
C ASP A 24 7.55 -20.97 3.78
N LYS A 25 6.78 -19.90 3.90
CA LYS A 25 5.39 -19.93 4.41
C LYS A 25 4.39 -20.08 3.27
N LYS A 26 3.41 -20.95 3.46
CA LYS A 26 2.26 -21.03 2.57
C LYS A 26 1.27 -19.92 2.91
N ILE A 27 1.03 -19.04 1.95
CA ILE A 27 0.20 -17.84 2.11
C ILE A 27 -1.06 -18.01 1.25
N THR A 28 -2.21 -17.66 1.80
CA THR A 28 -3.46 -17.56 1.04
C THR A 28 -4.01 -16.15 1.17
N VAL A 29 -4.22 -15.48 0.04
CA VAL A 29 -4.92 -14.20 -0.02
C VAL A 29 -6.34 -14.47 -0.51
N ILE A 30 -7.33 -14.05 0.25
CA ILE A 30 -8.74 -14.16 -0.12
C ILE A 30 -9.33 -12.78 -0.40
N THR A 31 -10.24 -12.70 -1.36
CA THR A 31 -11.02 -11.49 -1.64
C THR A 31 -12.48 -11.81 -1.92
N LYS A 32 -13.39 -10.99 -1.40
CA LYS A 32 -14.84 -11.18 -1.53
C LYS A 32 -15.37 -11.05 -2.96
N SER A 33 -14.62 -10.40 -3.83
CA SER A 33 -14.93 -10.19 -5.25
C SER A 33 -13.73 -10.63 -6.10
N ASP A 34 -13.60 -10.14 -7.33
CA ASP A 34 -12.38 -10.31 -8.11
C ASP A 34 -11.19 -9.54 -7.48
N LEU A 35 -9.97 -9.85 -7.93
CA LEU A 35 -8.73 -9.31 -7.35
C LEU A 35 -8.56 -7.80 -7.51
N THR A 36 -9.28 -7.19 -8.44
CA THR A 36 -9.18 -5.77 -8.77
C THR A 36 -10.35 -4.93 -8.27
N SER A 37 -11.43 -5.55 -7.82
CA SER A 37 -12.61 -4.86 -7.26
C SER A 37 -12.37 -4.44 -5.80
N ASN A 38 -11.47 -3.48 -5.59
CA ASN A 38 -11.17 -2.94 -4.27
C ASN A 38 -10.88 -1.43 -4.33
N ASP A 39 -11.03 -0.75 -3.20
CA ASP A 39 -10.89 0.70 -3.10
C ASP A 39 -9.47 1.17 -3.47
N SER A 40 -8.44 0.36 -3.19
CA SER A 40 -7.06 0.68 -3.58
C SER A 40 -6.90 0.78 -5.09
N PHE A 41 -7.55 -0.10 -5.84
CA PHE A 41 -7.52 -0.08 -7.31
C PHE A 41 -8.26 1.13 -7.89
N LEU A 42 -9.33 1.58 -7.22
CA LEU A 42 -10.16 2.70 -7.66
C LEU A 42 -9.64 4.06 -7.21
N ALA A 43 -8.63 4.11 -6.33
CA ALA A 43 -8.08 5.35 -5.81
C ALA A 43 -7.42 6.17 -6.92
N GLN A 44 -7.86 7.43 -7.08
CA GLN A 44 -7.39 8.32 -8.14
C GLN A 44 -6.24 9.21 -7.68
N GLY A 45 -6.29 9.69 -6.43
CA GLY A 45 -5.25 10.55 -5.86
C GLY A 45 -3.87 9.91 -5.86
N GLY A 46 -2.90 10.60 -5.33
CA GLY A 46 -1.55 10.11 -5.27
C GLY A 46 -1.21 9.43 -3.93
N MET A 47 0.05 9.13 -3.75
CA MET A 47 0.60 8.56 -2.54
C MET A 47 1.58 9.55 -1.90
N CYS A 48 1.35 9.90 -0.63
CA CYS A 48 2.25 10.79 0.11
C CYS A 48 3.53 10.05 0.49
N MET A 49 4.67 10.74 0.40
CA MET A 49 5.93 10.21 0.90
C MET A 49 6.79 11.29 1.56
N LEU A 50 7.62 10.90 2.51
CA LEU A 50 8.65 11.76 3.07
C LEU A 50 9.77 11.95 2.05
N LYS A 51 9.93 13.16 1.52
CA LYS A 51 10.96 13.46 0.52
C LYS A 51 12.34 13.57 1.15
N GLU A 52 12.41 14.31 2.23
CA GLU A 52 13.61 14.60 3.00
C GLU A 52 13.27 14.82 4.48
N GLN A 53 14.26 14.71 5.36
CA GLN A 53 14.04 14.80 6.81
C GLN A 53 13.45 16.15 7.23
N SER A 54 13.75 17.22 6.52
CA SER A 54 13.22 18.58 6.80
C SER A 54 11.69 18.69 6.59
N ASP A 55 11.07 17.79 5.80
CA ASP A 55 9.62 17.74 5.59
C ASP A 55 8.87 16.96 6.68
N TYR A 56 9.58 16.27 7.59
CA TYR A 56 8.95 15.39 8.58
C TYR A 56 7.94 16.09 9.47
N ASP A 57 8.32 17.21 10.08
CA ASP A 57 7.46 17.91 11.04
C ASP A 57 6.20 18.44 10.36
N SER A 58 6.32 19.00 9.17
CA SER A 58 5.17 19.48 8.40
C SER A 58 4.26 18.35 7.94
N PHE A 59 4.82 17.21 7.53
CA PHE A 59 4.03 16.04 7.15
C PHE A 59 3.28 15.44 8.34
N PHE A 60 3.97 15.36 9.49
CA PHE A 60 3.35 14.87 10.72
C PHE A 60 2.17 15.76 11.14
N GLU A 61 2.38 17.08 11.18
CA GLU A 61 1.35 18.05 11.57
C GLU A 61 0.16 18.03 10.58
N ASP A 62 0.41 18.04 9.27
CA ASP A 62 -0.64 17.94 8.26
C ASP A 62 -1.49 16.68 8.46
N THR A 63 -0.86 15.56 8.74
CA THR A 63 -1.55 14.28 8.97
C THR A 63 -2.37 14.30 10.25
N MET A 64 -1.79 14.80 11.35
CA MET A 64 -2.49 14.93 12.63
C MET A 64 -3.71 15.84 12.52
N LYS A 65 -3.54 16.99 11.84
CA LYS A 65 -4.62 17.95 11.61
C LYS A 65 -5.74 17.38 10.73
N ALA A 66 -5.39 16.67 9.66
CA ALA A 66 -6.38 16.02 8.78
C ALA A 66 -7.23 14.98 9.52
N GLY A 67 -6.64 14.28 10.48
CA GLY A 67 -7.34 13.34 11.36
C GLY A 67 -7.90 13.96 12.64
N HIS A 68 -8.05 15.29 12.69
CA HIS A 68 -8.56 16.03 13.87
C HIS A 68 -7.83 15.70 15.17
N TYR A 69 -6.55 15.32 15.08
CA TYR A 69 -5.69 14.89 16.19
C TYR A 69 -6.15 13.62 16.92
N GLU A 70 -7.07 12.85 16.33
CA GLU A 70 -7.50 11.53 16.84
C GLU A 70 -6.57 10.38 16.38
N ASN A 71 -5.59 10.68 15.54
CA ASN A 71 -4.64 9.69 15.03
C ASN A 71 -3.74 9.15 16.14
N ASP A 72 -3.41 7.87 16.08
CA ASP A 72 -2.31 7.30 16.85
C ASP A 72 -0.97 7.86 16.35
N LYS A 73 -0.30 8.63 17.19
CA LYS A 73 0.95 9.35 16.85
C LYS A 73 2.06 8.41 16.40
N LYS A 74 2.16 7.23 17.03
CA LYS A 74 3.20 6.25 16.69
C LYS A 74 2.95 5.64 15.33
N SER A 75 1.70 5.36 15.00
CA SER A 75 1.32 4.87 13.67
C SER A 75 1.59 5.90 12.59
N VAL A 76 1.29 7.18 12.83
CA VAL A 76 1.63 8.28 11.90
C VAL A 76 3.15 8.38 11.71
N GLU A 77 3.93 8.33 12.79
CA GLU A 77 5.40 8.35 12.71
C GLU A 77 5.94 7.20 11.86
N ILE A 78 5.45 5.96 12.08
CA ILE A 78 5.86 4.79 11.31
C ILE A 78 5.52 4.99 9.83
N MET A 79 4.28 5.36 9.52
CA MET A 79 3.81 5.61 8.16
C MET A 79 4.72 6.61 7.42
N ILE A 80 5.02 7.75 8.04
CA ILE A 80 5.84 8.79 7.44
C ILE A 80 7.27 8.29 7.21
N LYS A 81 7.91 7.73 8.24
CA LYS A 81 9.33 7.32 8.19
C LYS A 81 9.59 6.16 7.23
N THR A 82 8.63 5.24 7.08
CA THR A 82 8.76 4.09 6.19
C THR A 82 8.34 4.39 4.74
N SER A 83 7.62 5.48 4.50
CA SER A 83 7.10 5.80 3.16
C SER A 83 8.17 5.84 2.05
N PRO A 84 9.42 6.34 2.27
CA PRO A 84 10.45 6.31 1.22
C PRO A 84 10.89 4.89 0.85
N GLU A 85 10.88 3.96 1.81
CA GLU A 85 11.22 2.56 1.57
C GLU A 85 10.13 1.89 0.74
N VAL A 86 8.87 2.07 1.13
CA VAL A 86 7.72 1.54 0.39
C VAL A 86 7.71 2.05 -1.05
N VAL A 87 8.01 3.33 -1.29
CA VAL A 87 8.08 3.88 -2.66
C VAL A 87 9.23 3.26 -3.45
N ARG A 88 10.40 3.05 -2.82
CA ARG A 88 11.51 2.34 -3.50
C ARG A 88 11.13 0.92 -3.90
N ASP A 89 10.42 0.20 -3.03
CA ASP A 89 9.92 -1.14 -3.33
C ASP A 89 8.96 -1.12 -4.51
N LEU A 90 7.96 -0.23 -4.50
CA LEU A 90 7.00 -0.08 -5.60
C LEU A 90 7.71 0.20 -6.93
N VAL A 91 8.67 1.11 -6.95
CA VAL A 91 9.47 1.40 -8.15
C VAL A 91 10.28 0.18 -8.57
N SER A 92 10.87 -0.56 -7.63
CA SER A 92 11.62 -1.80 -7.92
C SER A 92 10.74 -2.90 -8.51
N TYR A 93 9.48 -2.95 -8.12
CA TYR A 93 8.45 -3.84 -8.70
C TYR A 93 7.94 -3.36 -10.07
N GLY A 94 8.35 -2.16 -10.49
CA GLY A 94 8.03 -1.61 -11.79
C GLY A 94 6.84 -0.66 -11.83
N ALA A 95 6.39 -0.16 -10.67
CA ALA A 95 5.35 0.88 -10.63
C ALA A 95 5.84 2.16 -11.33
N GLN A 96 4.99 2.70 -12.18
CA GLN A 96 5.28 3.91 -12.94
C GLN A 96 4.69 5.11 -12.21
N PHE A 97 5.56 6.02 -11.78
CA PHE A 97 5.16 7.32 -11.23
C PHE A 97 5.64 8.42 -12.17
N GLU A 98 4.93 9.54 -12.19
CA GLU A 98 5.34 10.70 -12.96
C GLU A 98 6.74 11.18 -12.57
N ARG A 99 7.50 11.62 -13.58
CA ARG A 99 8.88 12.05 -13.42
C ARG A 99 9.12 13.39 -14.08
N ASN A 100 10.03 14.15 -13.50
CA ASN A 100 10.58 15.37 -14.09
C ASN A 100 11.51 15.02 -15.26
N GLU A 101 11.90 16.02 -16.04
CA GLU A 101 12.82 15.88 -17.18
C GLU A 101 14.19 15.28 -16.79
N ASP A 102 14.62 15.52 -15.55
CA ASP A 102 15.87 14.96 -14.98
C ASP A 102 15.75 13.50 -14.48
N GLY A 103 14.55 12.89 -14.61
CA GLY A 103 14.26 11.53 -14.17
C GLY A 103 13.90 11.39 -12.69
N SER A 104 13.95 12.45 -11.90
CA SER A 104 13.46 12.44 -10.51
C SER A 104 11.95 12.31 -10.45
N LEU A 105 11.40 11.82 -9.30
CA LEU A 105 9.95 11.74 -9.12
C LEU A 105 9.34 13.15 -9.13
N ALA A 106 8.24 13.31 -9.87
CA ALA A 106 7.41 14.50 -9.81
C ALA A 106 6.52 14.47 -8.57
N TYR A 107 6.34 15.63 -7.95
CA TYR A 107 5.50 15.76 -6.76
C TYR A 107 4.42 16.81 -6.97
N THR A 108 3.23 16.48 -6.51
CA THR A 108 2.09 17.40 -6.43
C THR A 108 1.63 17.59 -4.99
N LYS A 109 0.62 18.44 -4.81
CA LYS A 109 -0.01 18.74 -3.54
C LYS A 109 -1.53 18.70 -3.69
N GLU A 110 -2.17 18.07 -2.75
CA GLU A 110 -3.62 18.06 -2.61
C GLU A 110 -4.06 18.52 -1.22
N GLY A 111 -5.31 18.84 -1.09
CA GLY A 111 -6.13 19.20 0.06
C GLY A 111 -5.41 19.56 1.37
N ALA A 112 -5.12 18.56 2.18
CA ALA A 112 -4.61 18.74 3.54
C ALA A 112 -3.09 18.93 3.65
N HIS A 113 -2.36 18.92 2.53
CA HIS A 113 -0.89 19.01 2.55
C HIS A 113 -0.38 20.44 2.45
N SER A 114 0.60 20.81 3.29
CA SER A 114 1.28 22.11 3.26
C SER A 114 2.34 22.20 2.17
N THR A 115 2.93 21.06 1.73
CA THR A 115 3.99 21.00 0.72
C THR A 115 3.68 19.94 -0.36
N ASN A 116 4.42 19.99 -1.49
CA ASN A 116 4.34 18.99 -2.55
C ASN A 116 5.08 17.72 -2.09
N ARG A 117 4.33 16.67 -1.70
CA ARG A 117 4.87 15.38 -1.26
C ARG A 117 4.13 14.17 -1.82
N ILE A 118 3.22 14.40 -2.75
CA ILE A 118 2.39 13.36 -3.36
C ILE A 118 3.01 12.94 -4.68
N ILE A 119 3.37 11.67 -4.80
CA ILE A 119 3.72 11.03 -6.07
C ILE A 119 2.44 10.47 -6.70
N PHE A 120 2.37 10.41 -8.01
CA PHE A 120 1.15 10.05 -8.73
C PHE A 120 1.46 9.41 -10.07
N HIS A 121 0.46 8.77 -10.65
CA HIS A 121 0.45 8.27 -12.02
C HIS A 121 -0.86 8.69 -12.67
N GLU A 122 -0.81 9.73 -13.51
CA GLU A 122 -2.01 10.36 -14.08
C GLU A 122 -3.06 10.60 -12.98
N ASP A 123 -4.30 10.16 -13.19
CA ASP A 123 -5.39 10.15 -12.19
C ASP A 123 -5.79 8.72 -11.76
N VAL A 124 -4.90 7.75 -11.96
CA VAL A 124 -5.12 6.31 -11.73
C VAL A 124 -4.03 5.66 -10.87
N THR A 125 -3.46 6.42 -9.95
CA THR A 125 -2.33 5.98 -9.10
C THR A 125 -2.62 4.68 -8.35
N GLY A 126 -3.82 4.54 -7.80
CA GLY A 126 -4.23 3.33 -7.09
C GLY A 126 -4.25 2.10 -7.98
N LYS A 127 -4.74 2.24 -9.21
CA LYS A 127 -4.71 1.17 -10.22
C LYS A 127 -3.29 0.76 -10.56
N GLU A 128 -2.40 1.72 -10.79
CA GLU A 128 -0.99 1.46 -11.11
C GLU A 128 -0.30 0.68 -9.99
N ILE A 129 -0.41 1.15 -8.74
CA ILE A 129 0.19 0.51 -7.57
C ILE A 129 -0.40 -0.90 -7.38
N THR A 130 -1.72 -1.03 -7.36
CA THR A 130 -2.40 -2.30 -7.07
C THR A 130 -2.11 -3.33 -8.15
N SER A 131 -2.14 -2.94 -9.44
CA SER A 131 -1.83 -3.83 -10.56
C SER A 131 -0.38 -4.31 -10.52
N THR A 132 0.55 -3.42 -10.17
CA THR A 132 1.97 -3.76 -10.02
C THR A 132 2.18 -4.76 -8.89
N LEU A 133 1.61 -4.51 -7.70
CA LEU A 133 1.71 -5.42 -6.57
C LEU A 133 1.07 -6.78 -6.88
N LEU A 134 -0.10 -6.80 -7.52
CA LEU A 134 -0.77 -8.04 -7.90
C LEU A 134 0.08 -8.87 -8.86
N ARG A 135 0.66 -8.25 -9.88
CA ARG A 135 1.56 -8.90 -10.82
C ARG A 135 2.77 -9.54 -10.13
N GLU A 136 3.34 -8.87 -9.13
CA GLU A 136 4.47 -9.40 -8.36
C GLU A 136 4.05 -10.56 -7.44
N VAL A 137 2.90 -10.45 -6.78
CA VAL A 137 2.34 -11.54 -5.96
C VAL A 137 2.05 -12.78 -6.79
N GLN A 138 1.52 -12.62 -8.00
CA GLN A 138 1.23 -13.73 -8.92
C GLN A 138 2.47 -14.54 -9.36
N LYS A 139 3.67 -13.96 -9.23
CA LYS A 139 4.94 -14.68 -9.50
C LYS A 139 5.37 -15.58 -8.35
N LEU A 140 4.75 -15.46 -7.17
CA LEU A 140 5.13 -16.17 -5.97
C LEU A 140 4.49 -17.57 -5.91
N SER A 141 5.29 -18.61 -5.96
CA SER A 141 4.81 -20.00 -5.93
C SER A 141 4.22 -20.41 -4.56
N ASN A 142 4.52 -19.67 -3.50
CA ASN A 142 4.03 -19.92 -2.14
C ASN A 142 2.77 -19.13 -1.79
N VAL A 143 2.22 -18.34 -2.72
CA VAL A 143 1.01 -17.54 -2.53
C VAL A 143 -0.13 -18.07 -3.40
N GLU A 144 -1.26 -18.37 -2.78
CA GLU A 144 -2.51 -18.74 -3.45
C GLU A 144 -3.49 -17.56 -3.36
N LEU A 145 -4.07 -17.18 -4.49
CA LEU A 145 -5.06 -16.10 -4.57
C LEU A 145 -6.45 -16.72 -4.79
N LEU A 146 -7.41 -16.40 -3.93
CA LEU A 146 -8.78 -16.91 -3.99
C LEU A 146 -9.78 -15.76 -4.09
N GLU A 147 -10.38 -15.64 -5.25
CA GLU A 147 -11.47 -14.71 -5.53
C GLU A 147 -12.80 -15.23 -4.98
N TYR A 148 -13.79 -14.34 -4.85
CA TYR A 148 -15.15 -14.65 -4.41
C TYR A 148 -15.20 -15.46 -3.10
N THR A 149 -14.22 -15.19 -2.23
CA THR A 149 -14.06 -15.89 -0.95
C THR A 149 -14.11 -14.88 0.19
N THR A 150 -15.13 -15.02 1.04
CA THR A 150 -15.38 -14.09 2.15
C THR A 150 -14.95 -14.71 3.48
N LEU A 151 -14.17 -13.97 4.27
CA LEU A 151 -13.94 -14.30 5.67
C LEU A 151 -15.22 -14.01 6.47
N VAL A 152 -15.83 -15.05 7.01
CA VAL A 152 -17.09 -14.95 7.77
C VAL A 152 -16.81 -14.89 9.26
N ASP A 153 -15.89 -15.73 9.74
CA ASP A 153 -15.57 -15.85 11.17
C ASP A 153 -14.19 -16.47 11.38
N ILE A 154 -13.63 -16.28 12.55
CA ILE A 154 -12.38 -16.90 13.01
C ILE A 154 -12.70 -17.76 14.22
N LEU A 155 -12.54 -19.07 14.06
CA LEU A 155 -12.75 -20.03 15.15
C LEU A 155 -11.40 -20.40 15.75
N GLU A 156 -11.21 -20.01 17.00
CA GLU A 156 -10.05 -20.44 17.79
C GLU A 156 -10.33 -21.81 18.41
N LYS A 157 -9.31 -22.65 18.40
CA LYS A 157 -9.34 -23.92 19.10
C LYS A 157 -8.45 -23.78 20.33
N ASP A 158 -9.05 -23.87 21.51
CA ASP A 158 -8.29 -23.94 22.76
C ASP A 158 -7.27 -25.10 22.70
N ASN A 159 -6.01 -24.76 22.95
CA ASN A 159 -4.92 -25.74 23.06
C ASN A 159 -4.82 -26.25 24.49
#